data_3fe40cca36c79fb8c73ad26629fa3fc2
#
_entry.id   3fe40cca36c79fb8c73ad26629fa3fc2
#
_cell.length_a   1.000
_cell.length_b   1.000
_cell.length_c   1.000
_cell.angle_alpha   90.00
_cell.angle_beta   90.00
_cell.angle_gamma   90.00
#
_symmetry.space_group_name_H-M   'P 1'
#
loop_
_entity.id
_entity.type
_entity.pdbx_description
1 polymer ?
#
loop_
_entity_poly.entity_id
_entity_poly.type
_entity_poly.pdbx_seq_one_letter_code
_entity_poly.pdbx_strand_id
1 'polypeptide(L)'
;AITDHSDDNITVDYMNAVVGLEGSMNSLIPDWHYNTFVQFSRSDGDYTSDVIYDDAITPYQWFNTGSCAADADGVTDVRGVPCITPDWYNPEFLAGNISAEDQAFLFGTETGNTVYEQAQFEAFIDGPVFELPAGTVNLGLGVSFLDERINDTPAETFQIGNAWGSSSAGITKGSKETTAVFGEIAIPLLKDKPLAEAVDLSLSARWTDVDVYGSDTTYKAGLGWQI
;
A
#
# COMPACT_ATOMS: atom_id res chain seq x y z
N ALA A 1 31.31 -3.96 -6.79
CA ALA A 1 31.51 -2.99 -5.70
C ALA A 1 32.80 -3.35 -4.96
N ILE A 2 33.50 -2.31 -4.48
CA ILE A 2 34.74 -2.48 -3.72
C ILE A 2 34.41 -2.85 -2.27
N THR A 3 33.23 -2.46 -1.82
CA THR A 3 32.72 -2.72 -0.47
C THR A 3 31.30 -3.26 -0.54
N ASP A 4 30.91 -3.99 0.48
CA ASP A 4 29.52 -4.43 0.72
C ASP A 4 28.78 -3.29 1.46
N HIS A 5 28.05 -2.48 0.71
CA HIS A 5 27.29 -1.34 1.24
C HIS A 5 26.08 -1.03 0.33
N SER A 6 25.38 -2.07 -0.05
CA SER A 6 24.16 -1.97 -0.88
C SER A 6 23.03 -2.82 -0.30
N ASP A 7 23.09 -3.10 0.99
CA ASP A 7 22.05 -3.87 1.67
C ASP A 7 20.83 -3.01 1.95
N ASP A 8 19.68 -3.60 1.68
CA ASP A 8 18.39 -3.06 2.10
C ASP A 8 17.76 -4.00 3.14
N ASN A 9 17.25 -3.43 4.21
CA ASN A 9 16.52 -4.17 5.22
C ASN A 9 15.15 -3.53 5.45
N ILE A 10 14.10 -4.36 5.45
CA ILE A 10 12.73 -3.91 5.68
C ILE A 10 12.17 -4.67 6.89
N THR A 11 11.69 -3.93 7.86
CA THR A 11 11.00 -4.47 9.03
C THR A 11 9.59 -3.90 9.07
N VAL A 12 8.57 -4.76 9.13
CA VAL A 12 7.17 -4.33 9.12
C VAL A 12 6.47 -4.86 10.35
N ASP A 13 5.91 -3.96 11.13
CA ASP A 13 4.96 -4.26 12.18
C ASP A 13 3.53 -4.13 11.63
N TYR A 14 2.77 -5.23 11.71
CA TYR A 14 1.40 -5.26 11.22
C TYR A 14 0.41 -5.61 12.32
N MET A 15 -0.64 -4.81 12.41
CA MET A 15 -1.77 -5.04 13.31
C MET A 15 -3.07 -5.08 12.50
N ASN A 16 -3.94 -6.02 12.82
CA ASN A 16 -5.30 -6.10 12.27
C ASN A 16 -6.29 -6.48 13.37
N ALA A 17 -7.37 -5.75 13.48
CA ALA A 17 -8.47 -6.01 14.40
C ALA A 17 -9.80 -5.98 13.66
N VAL A 18 -10.61 -7.02 13.84
CA VAL A 18 -11.95 -7.16 13.24
C VAL A 18 -12.95 -7.48 14.34
N VAL A 19 -14.06 -6.77 14.33
CA VAL A 19 -15.21 -7.06 15.18
C VAL A 19 -16.46 -7.10 14.32
N GLY A 20 -17.21 -8.18 14.38
CA GLY A 20 -18.42 -8.38 13.59
C GLY A 20 -19.60 -8.88 14.39
N LEU A 21 -20.77 -8.66 13.86
CA LEU A 21 -22.04 -9.18 14.36
C LEU A 21 -22.80 -9.82 13.20
N GLU A 22 -23.32 -11.01 13.44
CA GLU A 22 -24.21 -11.70 12.49
C GLU A 22 -25.41 -12.29 13.21
N GLY A 23 -26.52 -12.41 12.53
CA GLY A 23 -27.72 -12.99 13.13
C GLY A 23 -28.92 -12.95 12.22
N SER A 24 -30.04 -13.46 12.73
CA SER A 24 -31.33 -13.39 12.07
C SER A 24 -32.14 -12.16 12.49
N MET A 25 -32.90 -11.59 11.58
CA MET A 25 -33.77 -10.44 11.79
C MET A 25 -35.23 -10.84 12.06
N ASN A 26 -35.50 -12.09 12.46
CA ASN A 26 -36.83 -12.67 12.57
C ASN A 26 -37.83 -11.87 13.41
N SER A 27 -37.34 -11.02 14.33
CA SER A 27 -38.18 -10.12 15.11
C SER A 27 -38.67 -8.87 14.33
N LEU A 28 -38.03 -8.54 13.22
CA LEU A 28 -38.33 -7.38 12.38
C LEU A 28 -38.84 -7.84 11.02
N ILE A 29 -38.09 -8.70 10.36
CA ILE A 29 -38.38 -9.26 9.02
C ILE A 29 -38.11 -10.76 9.10
N PRO A 30 -39.11 -11.64 8.94
CA PRO A 30 -38.94 -13.07 9.00
C PRO A 30 -37.96 -13.59 7.93
N ASP A 31 -37.13 -14.56 8.33
CA ASP A 31 -36.17 -15.26 7.47
C ASP A 31 -35.08 -14.39 6.83
N TRP A 32 -34.92 -13.16 7.31
CA TRP A 32 -33.78 -12.29 6.93
C TRP A 32 -32.62 -12.45 7.90
N HIS A 33 -31.40 -12.31 7.33
CA HIS A 33 -30.16 -12.34 8.06
C HIS A 33 -29.43 -10.99 7.93
N TYR A 34 -28.54 -10.73 8.87
CA TYR A 34 -27.62 -9.61 8.79
C TYR A 34 -26.19 -10.06 9.12
N ASN A 35 -25.25 -9.42 8.48
CA ASN A 35 -23.83 -9.49 8.80
C ASN A 35 -23.27 -8.08 8.75
N THR A 36 -22.52 -7.69 9.76
CA THR A 36 -21.85 -6.40 9.80
C THR A 36 -20.52 -6.53 10.52
N PHE A 37 -19.52 -5.80 10.05
CA PHE A 37 -18.24 -5.76 10.72
C PHE A 37 -17.59 -4.39 10.62
N VAL A 38 -16.69 -4.12 11.53
CA VAL A 38 -15.69 -3.07 11.48
C VAL A 38 -14.31 -3.71 11.52
N GLN A 39 -13.42 -3.19 10.71
CA GLN A 39 -12.03 -3.62 10.67
C GLN A 39 -11.12 -2.40 10.75
N PHE A 40 -10.03 -2.54 11.50
CA PHE A 40 -8.93 -1.60 11.48
C PHE A 40 -7.63 -2.36 11.26
N SER A 41 -6.80 -1.87 10.34
CA SER A 41 -5.45 -2.39 10.16
C SER A 41 -4.44 -1.26 10.06
N ARG A 42 -3.22 -1.54 10.54
CA ARG A 42 -2.06 -0.65 10.43
C ARG A 42 -0.84 -1.48 10.09
N SER A 43 -0.13 -1.04 9.08
CA SER A 43 1.20 -1.50 8.71
C SER A 43 2.17 -0.35 8.95
N ASP A 44 3.23 -0.60 9.72
CA ASP A 44 4.27 0.36 10.05
C ASP A 44 5.60 -0.27 9.66
N GLY A 45 6.21 0.23 8.59
CA GLY A 45 7.37 -0.38 7.95
C GLY A 45 8.55 0.57 7.97
N ASP A 46 9.62 0.18 8.67
CA ASP A 46 10.92 0.82 8.55
C ASP A 46 11.72 0.15 7.45
N TYR A 47 12.29 0.94 6.57
CA TYR A 47 13.23 0.47 5.56
C TYR A 47 14.56 1.20 5.70
N THR A 48 15.62 0.41 5.80
CA THR A 48 17.00 0.88 5.91
C THR A 48 17.74 0.54 4.63
N SER A 49 18.49 1.50 4.11
CA SER A 49 19.34 1.32 2.93
C SER A 49 20.72 1.84 3.22
N ASP A 50 21.73 1.11 2.79
CA ASP A 50 23.09 1.58 2.76
C ASP A 50 23.26 2.61 1.64
N VAL A 51 23.93 3.71 1.93
CA VAL A 51 24.09 4.82 1.00
C VAL A 51 25.55 5.22 0.84
N ILE A 52 25.87 5.74 -0.34
CA ILE A 52 27.08 6.53 -0.59
C ILE A 52 26.64 7.99 -0.59
N TYR A 53 27.29 8.85 0.19
CA TYR A 53 26.95 10.25 0.23
C TYR A 53 27.44 11.00 -1.02
N ASP A 54 26.53 11.68 -1.70
CA ASP A 54 26.83 12.41 -2.93
C ASP A 54 27.83 13.56 -2.67
N ASP A 55 27.69 14.26 -1.57
CA ASP A 55 28.60 15.34 -1.15
C ASP A 55 30.01 14.87 -0.77
N ALA A 56 30.21 13.53 -0.61
CA ALA A 56 31.51 12.93 -0.44
C ALA A 56 32.17 12.50 -1.75
N ILE A 57 31.39 12.22 -2.79
CA ILE A 57 31.87 11.71 -4.09
C ILE A 57 31.99 12.83 -5.12
N THR A 58 30.94 13.64 -5.27
CA THR A 58 30.82 14.66 -6.32
C THR A 58 31.95 15.71 -6.29
N PRO A 59 32.43 16.19 -5.12
CA PRO A 59 33.55 17.14 -5.08
C PRO A 59 34.85 16.65 -5.71
N TYR A 60 35.04 15.34 -5.79
CA TYR A 60 36.27 14.72 -6.34
C TYR A 60 36.15 14.35 -7.82
N GLN A 61 35.03 14.63 -8.46
CA GLN A 61 34.91 14.47 -9.89
C GLN A 61 35.66 15.57 -10.62
N TRP A 62 36.42 15.25 -11.64
CA TRP A 62 37.32 16.15 -12.36
C TRP A 62 36.67 17.43 -12.94
N PHE A 63 35.35 17.46 -13.06
CA PHE A 63 34.57 18.59 -13.56
C PHE A 63 33.83 19.35 -12.44
N ASN A 64 34.02 18.97 -11.18
CA ASN A 64 33.29 19.58 -10.06
C ASN A 64 34.18 20.59 -9.30
N THR A 65 33.59 21.71 -8.99
CA THR A 65 34.17 22.81 -8.22
C THR A 65 33.51 22.92 -6.83
N GLY A 66 33.02 21.81 -6.28
CA GLY A 66 32.35 21.76 -4.99
C GLY A 66 33.19 22.24 -3.81
N SER A 67 32.58 22.28 -2.64
CA SER A 67 33.16 22.82 -1.40
C SER A 67 34.43 22.13 -0.91
N CYS A 68 34.67 20.89 -1.35
CA CYS A 68 35.89 20.15 -1.09
C CYS A 68 37.01 20.40 -2.12
N ALA A 69 36.86 21.37 -3.02
CA ALA A 69 37.93 21.81 -3.90
C ALA A 69 39.03 22.55 -3.13
N ALA A 70 40.20 22.68 -3.74
CA ALA A 70 41.38 23.22 -3.09
C ALA A 70 41.24 24.66 -2.51
N ASP A 71 40.26 25.43 -3.00
CA ASP A 71 40.01 26.83 -2.63
C ASP A 71 38.77 26.98 -1.75
N ALA A 72 38.17 25.86 -1.28
CA ALA A 72 36.91 25.84 -0.54
C ALA A 72 37.13 25.93 0.99
N ASP A 73 36.04 26.01 1.72
CA ASP A 73 36.03 26.11 3.20
C ASP A 73 36.43 24.81 3.92
N GLY A 74 36.64 23.74 3.17
CA GLY A 74 37.11 22.46 3.69
C GLY A 74 36.01 21.58 4.32
N VAL A 75 34.73 21.88 4.07
CA VAL A 75 33.59 21.08 4.52
C VAL A 75 32.69 20.70 3.35
N THR A 76 31.96 19.59 3.47
CA THR A 76 31.01 19.12 2.42
C THR A 76 29.79 20.03 2.32
N ASP A 77 29.25 20.17 1.11
CA ASP A 77 28.15 21.11 0.80
C ASP A 77 26.83 20.81 1.54
N VAL A 78 26.55 19.55 1.85
CA VAL A 78 25.26 19.12 2.40
C VAL A 78 25.40 18.79 3.88
N ARG A 79 26.29 17.88 4.25
CA ARG A 79 26.46 17.44 5.63
C ARG A 79 27.33 18.40 6.46
N GLY A 80 28.09 19.29 5.84
CA GLY A 80 29.00 20.22 6.53
C GLY A 80 30.14 19.53 7.32
N VAL A 81 30.49 18.29 6.93
CA VAL A 81 31.58 17.55 7.58
C VAL A 81 32.92 17.91 6.93
N PRO A 82 34.06 17.82 7.68
CA PRO A 82 35.37 18.11 7.12
C PRO A 82 35.65 17.26 5.88
N CYS A 83 36.16 17.88 4.82
CA CYS A 83 36.56 17.21 3.61
C CYS A 83 37.76 16.29 3.87
N ILE A 84 37.65 15.08 3.46
CA ILE A 84 38.75 14.11 3.40
C ILE A 84 38.99 13.77 1.93
N THR A 85 40.25 13.57 1.55
CA THR A 85 40.58 13.10 0.20
C THR A 85 40.91 11.61 0.25
N PRO A 86 39.95 10.70 -0.05
CA PRO A 86 40.23 9.28 -0.08
C PRO A 86 41.31 8.98 -1.10
N ASP A 87 42.24 8.08 -0.78
CA ASP A 87 43.24 7.61 -1.73
C ASP A 87 42.63 6.54 -2.66
N TRP A 88 41.91 7.00 -3.67
CA TRP A 88 41.19 6.17 -4.64
C TRP A 88 42.05 5.15 -5.38
N TYR A 89 43.34 5.35 -5.44
CA TYR A 89 44.28 4.47 -6.16
C TYR A 89 45.11 3.58 -5.23
N ASN A 90 44.92 3.68 -3.92
CA ASN A 90 45.55 2.82 -2.95
C ASN A 90 45.10 1.37 -3.17
N PRO A 91 46.04 0.41 -3.31
CA PRO A 91 45.70 -1.00 -3.48
C PRO A 91 44.82 -1.58 -2.36
N GLU A 92 45.01 -1.15 -1.12
CA GLU A 92 44.18 -1.56 0.02
C GLU A 92 42.74 -1.00 -0.10
N PHE A 93 42.60 0.27 -0.49
CA PHE A 93 41.30 0.85 -0.77
C PHE A 93 40.57 0.11 -1.88
N LEU A 94 41.26 -0.16 -2.99
CA LEU A 94 40.71 -0.92 -4.14
C LEU A 94 40.41 -2.40 -3.81
N ALA A 95 41.08 -2.96 -2.81
CA ALA A 95 40.81 -4.29 -2.28
C ALA A 95 39.62 -4.30 -1.26
N GLY A 96 39.04 -3.14 -0.95
CA GLY A 96 37.97 -3.01 0.03
C GLY A 96 38.42 -2.81 1.47
N ASN A 97 39.74 -2.72 1.72
CA ASN A 97 40.31 -2.42 3.04
C ASN A 97 40.29 -0.90 3.27
N ILE A 98 39.09 -0.33 3.46
CA ILE A 98 38.87 1.10 3.60
C ILE A 98 39.12 1.50 5.06
N SER A 99 39.78 2.66 5.27
CA SER A 99 39.97 3.20 6.62
C SER A 99 38.63 3.53 7.27
N ALA A 100 38.57 3.50 8.61
CA ALA A 100 37.36 3.88 9.34
C ALA A 100 36.95 5.35 9.09
N GLU A 101 37.91 6.21 8.80
CA GLU A 101 37.70 7.63 8.48
C GLU A 101 37.05 7.75 7.07
N ASP A 102 37.63 7.11 6.05
CA ASP A 102 37.08 7.10 4.70
C ASP A 102 35.68 6.45 4.69
N GLN A 103 35.51 5.36 5.44
CA GLN A 103 34.23 4.69 5.54
C GLN A 103 33.14 5.59 6.11
N ALA A 104 33.41 6.28 7.23
CA ALA A 104 32.46 7.22 7.84
C ALA A 104 32.17 8.45 6.97
N PHE A 105 33.14 8.85 6.13
CA PHE A 105 32.96 9.97 5.20
C PHE A 105 32.15 9.59 3.97
N LEU A 106 32.37 8.41 3.40
CA LEU A 106 31.78 7.99 2.14
C LEU A 106 30.43 7.33 2.29
N PHE A 107 30.22 6.55 3.35
CA PHE A 107 29.12 5.63 3.49
C PHE A 107 28.27 5.90 4.74
N GLY A 108 27.01 5.52 4.68
CA GLY A 108 26.10 5.52 5.81
C GLY A 108 24.95 4.58 5.62
N THR A 109 24.14 4.44 6.64
CA THR A 109 22.89 3.67 6.61
C THR A 109 21.76 4.62 6.97
N GLU A 110 20.78 4.71 6.11
CA GLU A 110 19.68 5.66 6.20
C GLU A 110 18.35 4.91 6.38
N THR A 111 17.47 5.46 7.19
CA THR A 111 16.17 4.82 7.49
C THR A 111 15.02 5.72 7.07
N GLY A 112 14.13 5.20 6.25
CA GLY A 112 12.82 5.76 5.97
C GLY A 112 11.71 4.93 6.63
N ASN A 113 10.50 5.49 6.70
CA ASN A 113 9.35 4.84 7.32
C ASN A 113 8.11 5.02 6.45
N THR A 114 7.36 3.93 6.26
CA THR A 114 6.05 3.94 5.61
C THR A 114 4.98 3.45 6.57
N VAL A 115 3.99 4.28 6.82
CA VAL A 115 2.80 3.92 7.58
C VAL A 115 1.61 3.84 6.64
N TYR A 116 0.90 2.70 6.66
CA TYR A 116 -0.36 2.52 5.97
C TYR A 116 -1.45 2.11 6.96
N GLU A 117 -2.55 2.83 6.96
CA GLU A 117 -3.69 2.59 7.82
C GLU A 117 -4.95 2.38 7.00
N GLN A 118 -5.81 1.48 7.46
CA GLN A 118 -7.08 1.19 6.82
C GLN A 118 -8.16 1.02 7.89
N ALA A 119 -9.29 1.68 7.72
CA ALA A 119 -10.50 1.48 8.51
C ALA A 119 -11.65 1.10 7.58
N GLN A 120 -12.31 -0.02 7.84
CA GLN A 120 -13.42 -0.53 7.04
C GLN A 120 -14.64 -0.77 7.89
N PHE A 121 -15.79 -0.41 7.35
CA PHE A 121 -17.11 -0.83 7.83
C PHE A 121 -17.86 -1.48 6.69
N GLU A 122 -18.53 -2.60 6.97
CA GLU A 122 -19.48 -3.21 6.04
C GLU A 122 -20.71 -3.69 6.79
N ALA A 123 -21.87 -3.50 6.18
CA ALA A 123 -23.13 -4.06 6.64
C ALA A 123 -23.86 -4.66 5.44
N PHE A 124 -24.37 -5.86 5.63
CA PHE A 124 -25.09 -6.64 4.63
C PHE A 124 -26.32 -7.28 5.26
N ILE A 125 -27.44 -7.28 4.53
CA ILE A 125 -28.66 -8.00 4.87
C ILE A 125 -29.12 -8.83 3.70
N ASP A 126 -29.62 -10.02 3.94
CA ASP A 126 -30.17 -10.88 2.92
C ASP A 126 -31.40 -11.67 3.41
N GLY A 127 -32.26 -12.02 2.48
CA GLY A 127 -33.42 -12.84 2.79
C GLY A 127 -34.40 -13.02 1.65
N PRO A 128 -35.46 -13.80 1.90
CA PRO A 128 -36.50 -14.04 0.92
C PRO A 128 -37.36 -12.78 0.71
N VAL A 129 -37.78 -12.56 -0.55
CA VAL A 129 -38.66 -11.44 -0.91
C VAL A 129 -40.05 -11.94 -1.30
N PHE A 130 -40.12 -12.92 -2.16
CA PHE A 130 -41.39 -13.56 -2.58
C PHE A 130 -41.14 -14.96 -3.20
N GLU A 131 -42.20 -15.74 -3.29
CA GLU A 131 -42.18 -17.10 -3.86
C GLU A 131 -42.60 -17.10 -5.33
N LEU A 132 -41.83 -17.82 -6.18
CA LEU A 132 -42.18 -18.16 -7.53
C LEU A 132 -42.47 -19.69 -7.62
N PRO A 133 -43.11 -20.14 -8.69
CA PRO A 133 -43.34 -21.60 -8.89
C PRO A 133 -42.04 -22.43 -8.93
N ALA A 134 -40.90 -21.80 -9.21
CA ALA A 134 -39.60 -22.45 -9.25
C ALA A 134 -38.82 -22.35 -7.92
N GLY A 135 -39.27 -21.52 -6.98
CA GLY A 135 -38.64 -21.34 -5.66
C GLY A 135 -38.67 -19.90 -5.17
N THR A 136 -38.00 -19.68 -4.07
CA THR A 136 -37.93 -18.38 -3.38
C THR A 136 -36.98 -17.42 -4.08
N VAL A 137 -37.43 -16.19 -4.34
CA VAL A 137 -36.56 -15.10 -4.77
C VAL A 137 -35.86 -14.53 -3.54
N ASN A 138 -34.52 -14.46 -3.58
CA ASN A 138 -33.71 -13.91 -2.52
C ASN A 138 -33.10 -12.58 -2.94
N LEU A 139 -33.01 -11.65 -2.00
CA LEU A 139 -32.41 -10.33 -2.17
C LEU A 139 -31.33 -10.14 -1.11
N GLY A 140 -30.17 -9.65 -1.54
CA GLY A 140 -29.11 -9.18 -0.67
C GLY A 140 -28.84 -7.71 -0.92
N LEU A 141 -28.66 -6.93 0.16
CA LEU A 141 -28.35 -5.50 0.11
C LEU A 141 -27.18 -5.21 1.06
N GLY A 142 -26.26 -4.39 0.63
CA GLY A 142 -25.11 -4.04 1.45
C GLY A 142 -24.63 -2.62 1.24
N VAL A 143 -23.91 -2.15 2.25
CA VAL A 143 -23.19 -0.88 2.26
C VAL A 143 -21.78 -1.12 2.75
N SER A 144 -20.80 -0.44 2.19
CA SER A 144 -19.43 -0.48 2.67
C SER A 144 -18.83 0.92 2.69
N PHE A 145 -17.98 1.15 3.68
CA PHE A 145 -17.15 2.33 3.83
C PHE A 145 -15.72 1.91 4.10
N LEU A 146 -14.76 2.53 3.40
CA LEU A 146 -13.34 2.24 3.51
C LEU A 146 -12.57 3.57 3.53
N ASP A 147 -11.81 3.81 4.60
CA ASP A 147 -10.83 4.91 4.72
C ASP A 147 -9.43 4.31 4.68
N GLU A 148 -8.60 4.80 3.77
CA GLU A 148 -7.22 4.38 3.56
C GLU A 148 -6.30 5.59 3.69
N ARG A 149 -5.18 5.42 4.40
CA ARG A 149 -4.19 6.47 4.60
C ARG A 149 -2.79 5.93 4.41
N ILE A 150 -1.97 6.68 3.71
CA ILE A 150 -0.55 6.41 3.56
C ILE A 150 0.26 7.62 3.99
N ASN A 151 1.38 7.36 4.66
CA ASN A 151 2.40 8.33 4.93
C ASN A 151 3.76 7.64 4.78
N ASP A 152 4.44 7.93 3.69
CA ASP A 152 5.81 7.48 3.42
C ASP A 152 6.76 8.64 3.59
N THR A 153 7.73 8.49 4.48
CA THR A 153 8.74 9.48 4.82
C THR A 153 10.12 8.88 4.56
N PRO A 154 10.69 9.11 3.37
CA PRO A 154 12.06 8.71 3.07
C PRO A 154 13.06 9.35 4.02
N ALA A 155 14.21 8.72 4.21
CA ALA A 155 15.30 9.32 4.98
C ALA A 155 15.69 10.69 4.40
N GLU A 156 16.14 11.61 5.26
CA GLU A 156 16.47 12.97 4.88
C GLU A 156 17.51 13.03 3.75
N THR A 157 18.49 12.15 3.77
CA THR A 157 19.52 12.03 2.74
C THR A 157 18.94 11.84 1.33
N PHE A 158 17.87 11.04 1.20
CA PHE A 158 17.16 10.90 -0.08
C PHE A 158 16.30 12.11 -0.40
N GLN A 159 15.68 12.73 0.61
CA GLN A 159 14.82 13.90 0.37
C GLN A 159 15.61 15.09 -0.18
N ILE A 160 16.82 15.30 0.33
CA ILE A 160 17.69 16.40 -0.09
C ILE A 160 18.61 16.06 -1.27
N GLY A 161 18.53 14.80 -1.77
CA GLY A 161 19.31 14.36 -2.93
C GLY A 161 20.78 14.09 -2.66
N ASN A 162 21.15 13.76 -1.41
CA ASN A 162 22.54 13.47 -1.03
C ASN A 162 22.92 11.99 -1.07
N ALA A 163 22.10 11.15 -1.68
CA ALA A 163 22.39 9.73 -1.92
C ALA A 163 22.91 9.54 -3.36
N TRP A 164 24.19 9.28 -3.49
CA TRP A 164 24.85 9.14 -4.80
C TRP A 164 24.29 7.97 -5.61
N GLY A 165 24.00 8.22 -6.89
CA GLY A 165 23.42 7.22 -7.78
C GLY A 165 21.92 6.95 -7.57
N SER A 166 21.27 7.61 -6.62
CA SER A 166 19.84 7.51 -6.36
C SER A 166 19.09 8.78 -6.77
N SER A 167 17.82 8.64 -7.11
CA SER A 167 16.94 9.79 -7.30
C SER A 167 16.50 10.34 -5.94
N SER A 168 16.28 11.65 -5.86
CA SER A 168 15.65 12.23 -4.67
C SER A 168 14.21 11.71 -4.51
N ALA A 169 13.81 11.50 -3.26
CA ALA A 169 12.49 11.01 -2.90
C ALA A 169 11.80 12.03 -1.98
N GLY A 170 10.59 12.42 -2.34
CA GLY A 170 9.77 13.29 -1.49
C GLY A 170 8.86 12.49 -0.54
N ILE A 171 8.36 13.14 0.51
CA ILE A 171 7.35 12.57 1.38
C ILE A 171 6.08 12.32 0.57
N THR A 172 5.59 11.07 0.58
CA THR A 172 4.33 10.67 -0.04
C THR A 172 3.27 10.54 1.03
N LYS A 173 2.22 11.36 0.96
CA LYS A 173 1.17 11.41 1.97
C LYS A 173 -0.19 11.60 1.31
N GLY A 174 -1.17 10.83 1.73
CA GLY A 174 -2.52 10.96 1.23
C GLY A 174 -3.52 10.07 1.96
N SER A 175 -4.79 10.33 1.69
CA SER A 175 -5.92 9.51 2.14
C SER A 175 -6.91 9.36 1.00
N LYS A 176 -7.71 8.30 1.09
CA LYS A 176 -8.77 8.00 0.14
C LYS A 176 -9.94 7.37 0.88
N GLU A 177 -11.14 7.91 0.68
CA GLU A 177 -12.39 7.37 1.20
C GLU A 177 -13.19 6.72 0.06
N THR A 178 -13.69 5.51 0.31
CA THR A 178 -14.53 4.79 -0.63
C THR A 178 -15.85 4.41 0.05
N THR A 179 -16.94 4.85 -0.52
CA THR A 179 -18.30 4.47 -0.10
C THR A 179 -18.96 3.65 -1.20
N ALA A 180 -19.62 2.56 -0.83
CA ALA A 180 -20.38 1.80 -1.81
C ALA A 180 -21.71 1.32 -1.24
N VAL A 181 -22.70 1.23 -2.15
CA VAL A 181 -23.99 0.58 -1.95
C VAL A 181 -24.13 -0.49 -3.02
N PHE A 182 -24.52 -1.70 -2.62
CA PHE A 182 -24.65 -2.80 -3.54
C PHE A 182 -25.85 -3.68 -3.21
N GLY A 183 -26.31 -4.40 -4.24
CA GLY A 183 -27.38 -5.37 -4.07
C GLY A 183 -27.30 -6.46 -5.09
N GLU A 184 -27.86 -7.61 -4.72
CA GLU A 184 -27.97 -8.78 -5.57
C GLU A 184 -29.35 -9.43 -5.39
N ILE A 185 -29.95 -9.86 -6.49
CA ILE A 185 -31.20 -10.62 -6.48
C ILE A 185 -30.97 -11.96 -7.20
N ALA A 186 -31.37 -13.03 -6.54
CA ALA A 186 -31.36 -14.39 -7.09
C ALA A 186 -32.79 -14.84 -7.37
N ILE A 187 -33.08 -15.16 -8.63
CA ILE A 187 -34.42 -15.46 -9.14
C ILE A 187 -34.44 -16.88 -9.73
N PRO A 188 -35.07 -17.87 -9.09
CA PRO A 188 -35.26 -19.16 -9.67
C PRO A 188 -36.34 -19.08 -10.78
N LEU A 189 -35.93 -19.41 -12.02
CA LEU A 189 -36.78 -19.29 -13.20
C LEU A 189 -37.51 -20.61 -13.53
N LEU A 190 -36.80 -21.74 -13.47
CA LEU A 190 -37.35 -23.06 -13.74
C LEU A 190 -36.83 -24.06 -12.72
N LYS A 191 -37.68 -25.02 -12.36
CA LYS A 191 -37.34 -26.17 -11.52
C LYS A 191 -38.07 -27.40 -11.94
N ASP A 192 -37.41 -28.57 -11.90
CA ASP A 192 -37.96 -29.89 -12.19
C ASP A 192 -38.68 -29.97 -13.56
N LYS A 193 -38.07 -29.37 -14.62
CA LYS A 193 -38.57 -29.41 -15.99
C LYS A 193 -37.67 -30.29 -16.87
N PRO A 194 -38.23 -30.92 -17.96
CA PRO A 194 -37.39 -31.62 -18.91
C PRO A 194 -36.24 -30.74 -19.42
N LEU A 195 -35.01 -31.23 -19.35
CA LEU A 195 -33.78 -30.54 -19.72
C LEU A 195 -33.43 -29.31 -18.86
N ALA A 196 -34.12 -29.12 -17.73
CA ALA A 196 -33.88 -28.01 -16.81
C ALA A 196 -34.21 -28.44 -15.37
N GLU A 197 -33.27 -29.11 -14.70
CA GLU A 197 -33.40 -29.44 -13.28
C GLU A 197 -33.52 -28.15 -12.46
N ALA A 198 -32.68 -27.15 -12.78
CA ALA A 198 -32.80 -25.80 -12.26
C ALA A 198 -32.32 -24.77 -13.30
N VAL A 199 -32.99 -23.63 -13.36
CA VAL A 199 -32.51 -22.44 -14.07
C VAL A 199 -32.68 -21.24 -13.15
N ASP A 200 -31.55 -20.59 -12.84
CA ASP A 200 -31.48 -19.47 -11.92
C ASP A 200 -30.89 -18.25 -12.62
N LEU A 201 -31.49 -17.09 -12.39
CA LEU A 201 -30.99 -15.79 -12.83
C LEU A 201 -30.46 -15.03 -11.62
N SER A 202 -29.21 -14.56 -11.70
CA SER A 202 -28.65 -13.61 -10.72
C SER A 202 -28.41 -12.25 -11.38
N LEU A 203 -28.83 -11.19 -10.69
CA LEU A 203 -28.58 -9.81 -11.09
C LEU A 203 -27.95 -9.10 -9.92
N SER A 204 -26.85 -8.36 -10.16
CA SER A 204 -26.24 -7.52 -9.13
C SER A 204 -25.85 -6.16 -9.69
N ALA A 205 -25.87 -5.16 -8.81
CA ALA A 205 -25.39 -3.83 -9.08
C ALA A 205 -24.64 -3.29 -7.87
N ARG A 206 -23.60 -2.49 -8.11
CA ARG A 206 -22.83 -1.79 -7.11
C ARG A 206 -22.56 -0.37 -7.58
N TRP A 207 -22.99 0.61 -6.82
CA TRP A 207 -22.56 1.99 -6.91
C TRP A 207 -21.40 2.20 -5.94
N THR A 208 -20.33 2.80 -6.43
CA THR A 208 -19.13 3.10 -5.64
C THR A 208 -18.78 4.56 -5.87
N ASP A 209 -18.52 5.28 -4.81
CA ASP A 209 -18.00 6.64 -4.81
C ASP A 209 -16.62 6.65 -4.13
N VAL A 210 -15.65 7.22 -4.81
CA VAL A 210 -14.28 7.41 -4.32
C VAL A 210 -14.00 8.92 -4.32
N ASP A 211 -13.72 9.48 -3.16
CA ASP A 211 -13.60 10.94 -2.95
C ASP A 211 -12.62 11.63 -3.92
N VAL A 212 -11.55 10.91 -4.34
CA VAL A 212 -10.52 11.42 -5.25
C VAL A 212 -10.77 11.15 -6.73
N TYR A 213 -11.72 10.25 -7.07
CA TYR A 213 -11.99 9.82 -8.46
C TYR A 213 -13.45 10.03 -8.90
N GLY A 214 -14.37 10.26 -7.94
CA GLY A 214 -15.80 10.32 -8.18
C GLY A 214 -16.46 8.94 -8.19
N SER A 215 -17.71 8.89 -8.68
CA SER A 215 -18.56 7.71 -8.57
C SER A 215 -18.74 6.97 -9.89
N ASP A 216 -18.90 5.65 -9.79
CA ASP A 216 -19.25 4.76 -10.89
C ASP A 216 -20.20 3.66 -10.46
N THR A 217 -20.90 3.04 -11.44
CA THR A 217 -21.82 1.93 -11.19
C THR A 217 -21.44 0.73 -12.04
N THR A 218 -21.25 -0.41 -11.38
CA THR A 218 -21.02 -1.70 -12.03
C THR A 218 -22.25 -2.60 -11.86
N TYR A 219 -22.49 -3.46 -12.85
CA TYR A 219 -23.58 -4.42 -12.80
C TYR A 219 -23.19 -5.74 -13.46
N LYS A 220 -23.83 -6.81 -13.02
CA LYS A 220 -23.62 -8.18 -13.51
C LYS A 220 -24.94 -8.89 -13.67
N ALA A 221 -25.08 -9.68 -14.72
CA ALA A 221 -26.14 -10.66 -14.90
C ALA A 221 -25.51 -12.04 -15.10
N GLY A 222 -26.04 -13.03 -14.42
CA GLY A 222 -25.62 -14.42 -14.52
C GLY A 222 -26.81 -15.35 -14.71
N LEU A 223 -26.67 -16.37 -15.54
CA LEU A 223 -27.63 -17.42 -15.71
C LEU A 223 -26.98 -18.76 -15.36
N GLY A 224 -27.52 -19.42 -14.34
CA GLY A 224 -27.21 -20.80 -14.00
C GLY A 224 -28.20 -21.76 -14.67
N TRP A 225 -27.72 -22.80 -15.30
CA TRP A 225 -28.56 -23.84 -15.90
C TRP A 225 -28.02 -25.21 -15.57
N GLN A 226 -28.80 -25.96 -14.84
CA GLN A 226 -28.56 -27.36 -14.47
C GLN A 226 -29.49 -28.25 -15.24
N ILE A 227 -28.92 -29.32 -15.86
CA ILE A 227 -29.65 -30.29 -16.75
C ILE A 227 -29.78 -31.61 -16.03
#